data_7f8d86a0e6d4d3f3cb1b0f47b0503d87
#
_entry.id   7f8d86a0e6d4d3f3cb1b0f47b0503d87
#
_cell.length_a   1.000
_cell.length_b   1.000
_cell.length_c   1.000
_cell.angle_alpha   90.00
_cell.angle_beta   90.00
_cell.angle_gamma   90.00
#
_symmetry.space_group_name_H-M   'P 1'
#
loop_
_entity.id
_entity.type
_entity.pdbx_description
1 polymer ?
#
loop_
_entity_poly.entity_id
_entity_poly.type
_entity_poly.pdbx_seq_one_letter_code
_entity_poly.pdbx_strand_id
1 'polypeptide(L)'
;MTAAVAEDRRGHADAPVILRLTDVHSYYGNIHALQGISLEVRAGEIVTLLGANGAGKTTTLRTIHGLLRAREGKIEFDGKDITQMPAHEHVSHGIGQAPEGRRIFSRMTVMENLQMGGYSRKDKAGLPDDYKRVFELFPRLEERKGQHGGTLSGGEQQMLAIGRALMTRPKVLMLDEPSMGLSPILVEQIFAIIQDINRQGTTILLVEQNALMALDAADRGYVLETGRIVLTDAADKLKTNDEVRKTYLGE
;
A
#
# COMPACT_ATOMS: atom_id res chain seq x y z
N MET A 1 13.72 -11.09 -18.97
CA MET A 1 12.53 -10.40 -18.41
C MET A 1 12.87 -9.13 -17.60
N THR A 2 14.12 -8.87 -17.24
CA THR A 2 14.57 -7.73 -16.42
C THR A 2 14.61 -6.38 -17.18
N ALA A 3 14.83 -6.34 -18.49
CA ALA A 3 15.00 -5.08 -19.23
C ALA A 3 13.69 -4.30 -19.48
N ALA A 4 12.58 -4.99 -19.79
CA ALA A 4 11.30 -4.33 -20.05
C ALA A 4 10.67 -3.70 -18.79
N VAL A 5 10.90 -4.29 -17.60
CA VAL A 5 10.43 -3.76 -16.31
C VAL A 5 11.21 -2.50 -15.92
N ALA A 6 12.48 -2.39 -16.31
CA ALA A 6 13.33 -1.23 -15.99
C ALA A 6 13.00 0.02 -16.84
N GLU A 7 12.50 -0.15 -18.07
CA GLU A 7 12.11 0.98 -18.92
C GLU A 7 10.79 1.61 -18.49
N ASP A 8 9.82 0.83 -18.03
CA ASP A 8 8.52 1.33 -17.57
C ASP A 8 8.63 2.15 -16.27
N ARG A 9 9.57 1.78 -15.38
CA ARG A 9 9.87 2.52 -14.15
C ARG A 9 10.37 3.95 -14.38
N ARG A 10 10.95 4.27 -15.54
CA ARG A 10 11.45 5.61 -15.88
C ARG A 10 10.37 6.56 -16.42
N GLY A 11 9.21 6.05 -16.81
CA GLY A 11 8.11 6.84 -17.38
C GLY A 11 7.34 7.69 -16.37
N HIS A 12 7.47 7.42 -15.06
CA HIS A 12 6.68 8.10 -14.02
C HIS A 12 7.22 9.47 -13.59
N ALA A 13 8.42 9.88 -14.02
CA ALA A 13 9.01 11.16 -13.63
C ALA A 13 8.11 12.37 -13.98
N ASP A 14 7.42 12.29 -15.11
CA ASP A 14 6.50 13.33 -15.61
C ASP A 14 5.02 13.05 -15.26
N ALA A 15 4.72 11.94 -14.59
CA ALA A 15 3.34 11.61 -14.21
C ALA A 15 2.83 12.56 -13.12
N PRO A 16 1.53 12.91 -13.13
CA PRO A 16 0.96 13.80 -12.12
C PRO A 16 1.06 13.22 -10.72
N VAL A 17 1.33 14.10 -9.74
CA VAL A 17 1.30 13.72 -8.32
C VAL A 17 -0.16 13.45 -7.93
N ILE A 18 -0.45 12.20 -7.53
CA ILE A 18 -1.80 11.78 -7.12
C ILE A 18 -2.01 11.88 -5.60
N LEU A 19 -0.94 11.69 -4.81
CA LEU A 19 -0.95 11.86 -3.36
C LEU A 19 0.23 12.72 -2.94
N ARG A 20 -0.03 13.76 -2.14
CA ARG A 20 0.99 14.64 -1.59
C ARG A 20 0.73 14.89 -0.11
N LEU A 21 1.76 14.72 0.69
CA LEU A 21 1.85 15.17 2.06
C LEU A 21 2.83 16.34 2.12
N THR A 22 2.47 17.41 2.81
CA THR A 22 3.32 18.60 3.01
C THR A 22 3.36 18.95 4.48
N ASP A 23 4.53 18.80 5.09
CA ASP A 23 4.81 19.15 6.50
C ASP A 23 3.77 18.59 7.48
N VAL A 24 3.45 17.30 7.34
CA VAL A 24 2.36 16.66 8.10
C VAL A 24 2.84 16.24 9.48
N HIS A 25 2.15 16.73 10.51
CA HIS A 25 2.35 16.39 11.91
C HIS A 25 1.14 15.65 12.48
N SER A 26 1.38 14.50 13.12
CA SER A 26 0.33 13.69 13.74
C SER A 26 0.74 13.19 15.11
N TYR A 27 -0.24 13.05 15.99
CA TYR A 27 -0.02 12.77 17.41
C TYR A 27 -0.94 11.66 17.92
N TYR A 28 -0.40 10.81 18.78
CA TYR A 28 -1.19 9.94 19.67
C TYR A 28 -1.20 10.58 21.08
N GLY A 29 -2.29 11.27 21.41
CA GLY A 29 -2.32 12.09 22.64
C GLY A 29 -1.23 13.16 22.61
N ASN A 30 -0.22 13.03 23.48
CA ASN A 30 0.94 13.92 23.55
C ASN A 30 2.17 13.39 22.80
N ILE A 31 2.11 12.17 22.26
CA ILE A 31 3.24 11.59 21.53
C ILE A 31 3.23 12.13 20.11
N HIS A 32 4.26 12.87 19.72
CA HIS A 32 4.47 13.39 18.36
C HIS A 32 4.97 12.26 17.46
N ALA A 33 4.06 11.59 16.78
CA ALA A 33 4.35 10.39 16.02
C ALA A 33 4.85 10.66 14.58
N LEU A 34 4.32 11.70 13.93
CA LEU A 34 4.84 12.19 12.65
C LEU A 34 5.29 13.64 12.82
N GLN A 35 6.50 13.96 12.41
CA GLN A 35 7.20 15.19 12.74
C GLN A 35 7.58 15.97 11.47
N GLY A 36 6.55 16.45 10.73
CA GLY A 36 6.73 17.26 9.53
C GLY A 36 7.10 16.41 8.32
N ILE A 37 6.41 15.27 8.11
CA ILE A 37 6.68 14.43 6.95
C ILE A 37 6.15 15.07 5.67
N SER A 38 6.97 15.03 4.61
CA SER A 38 6.59 15.43 3.25
C SER A 38 6.93 14.31 2.28
N LEU A 39 5.94 13.84 1.53
CA LEU A 39 6.13 12.81 0.50
C LEU A 39 5.15 13.00 -0.65
N GLU A 40 5.51 12.48 -1.80
CA GLU A 40 4.69 12.47 -3.00
C GLU A 40 4.61 11.07 -3.59
N VAL A 41 3.45 10.72 -4.15
CA VAL A 41 3.25 9.53 -4.97
C VAL A 41 2.67 9.97 -6.30
N ARG A 42 3.30 9.56 -7.40
CA ARG A 42 2.85 9.88 -8.76
C ARG A 42 1.92 8.79 -9.29
N ALA A 43 1.08 9.15 -10.24
CA ALA A 43 0.18 8.18 -10.86
C ALA A 43 0.95 7.04 -11.55
N GLY A 44 0.55 5.79 -11.28
CA GLY A 44 1.22 4.59 -11.81
C GLY A 44 2.50 4.16 -11.08
N GLU A 45 3.02 4.97 -10.16
CA GLU A 45 4.25 4.69 -9.42
C GLU A 45 4.03 3.66 -8.30
N ILE A 46 5.05 2.84 -8.02
CA ILE A 46 5.18 2.11 -6.76
C ILE A 46 6.17 2.89 -5.89
N VAL A 47 5.68 3.50 -4.83
CA VAL A 47 6.51 4.17 -3.82
C VAL A 47 6.58 3.32 -2.58
N THR A 48 7.78 3.11 -2.03
CA THR A 48 7.94 2.42 -0.75
C THR A 48 8.33 3.37 0.37
N LEU A 49 7.78 3.14 1.56
CA LEU A 49 8.14 3.80 2.81
C LEU A 49 8.83 2.77 3.71
N LEU A 50 10.14 2.91 3.84
CA LEU A 50 11.01 2.05 4.63
C LEU A 50 11.21 2.63 6.03
N GLY A 51 11.51 1.80 7.00
CA GLY A 51 11.85 2.20 8.36
C GLY A 51 11.71 1.06 9.35
N ALA A 52 12.39 1.17 10.47
CA ALA A 52 12.28 0.22 11.58
C ALA A 52 10.87 0.19 12.19
N ASN A 53 10.62 -0.79 13.05
CA ASN A 53 9.38 -0.83 13.83
C ASN A 53 9.30 0.40 14.74
N GLY A 54 8.14 1.05 14.74
CA GLY A 54 7.94 2.31 15.46
C GLY A 54 8.43 3.58 14.74
N ALA A 55 9.02 3.48 13.55
CA ALA A 55 9.46 4.66 12.79
C ALA A 55 8.32 5.61 12.36
N GLY A 56 7.06 5.13 12.33
CA GLY A 56 5.88 5.92 11.94
C GLY A 56 5.22 5.47 10.63
N LYS A 57 5.63 4.35 10.04
CA LYS A 57 5.12 3.83 8.75
C LYS A 57 3.60 3.65 8.74
N THR A 58 3.07 2.78 9.59
CA THR A 58 1.62 2.56 9.75
C THR A 58 0.90 3.84 10.19
N THR A 59 1.56 4.70 10.99
CA THR A 59 1.01 6.01 11.39
C THR A 59 0.82 6.89 10.17
N THR A 60 1.75 6.90 9.23
CA THR A 60 1.62 7.63 7.95
C THR A 60 0.39 7.16 7.18
N LEU A 61 0.22 5.84 7.00
CA LEU A 61 -0.96 5.30 6.31
C LEU A 61 -2.27 5.64 7.03
N ARG A 62 -2.29 5.55 8.37
CA ARG A 62 -3.47 5.95 9.18
C ARG A 62 -3.79 7.43 9.02
N THR A 63 -2.77 8.28 8.92
CA THR A 63 -2.95 9.72 8.73
C THR A 63 -3.48 10.02 7.33
N ILE A 64 -2.92 9.39 6.28
CA ILE A 64 -3.42 9.51 4.91
C ILE A 64 -4.88 9.06 4.82
N HIS A 65 -5.26 7.99 5.53
CA HIS A 65 -6.62 7.42 5.49
C HIS A 65 -7.62 8.13 6.44
N GLY A 66 -7.19 9.20 7.12
CA GLY A 66 -8.05 9.95 8.04
C GLY A 66 -8.40 9.23 9.35
N LEU A 67 -7.76 8.08 9.64
CA LEU A 67 -7.92 7.33 10.90
C LEU A 67 -7.17 7.99 12.06
N LEU A 68 -6.13 8.74 11.74
CA LEU A 68 -5.42 9.63 12.65
C LEU A 68 -5.39 11.02 12.00
N ARG A 69 -5.85 12.04 12.70
CA ARG A 69 -5.89 13.41 12.13
C ARG A 69 -4.52 14.05 12.14
N ALA A 70 -4.14 14.66 11.03
CA ALA A 70 -3.05 15.61 11.01
C ALA A 70 -3.44 16.85 11.82
N ARG A 71 -2.58 17.30 12.73
CA ARG A 71 -2.77 18.56 13.47
C ARG A 71 -2.24 19.75 12.70
N GLU A 72 -1.16 19.53 11.92
CA GLU A 72 -0.49 20.54 11.10
C GLU A 72 -0.12 19.91 9.76
N GLY A 73 0.13 20.75 8.78
CA GLY A 73 0.45 20.33 7.41
C GLY A 73 -0.78 20.09 6.55
N LYS A 74 -0.54 19.51 5.37
CA LYS A 74 -1.58 19.33 4.35
C LYS A 74 -1.44 17.95 3.69
N ILE A 75 -2.59 17.32 3.39
CA ILE A 75 -2.68 16.09 2.61
C ILE A 75 -3.57 16.35 1.41
N GLU A 76 -3.01 16.16 0.21
CA GLU A 76 -3.72 16.34 -1.04
C GLU A 76 -3.82 15.00 -1.77
N PHE A 77 -5.00 14.67 -2.27
CA PHE A 77 -5.25 13.49 -3.07
C PHE A 77 -6.03 13.86 -4.33
N ASP A 78 -5.50 13.49 -5.49
CA ASP A 78 -6.11 13.77 -6.79
C ASP A 78 -6.50 15.27 -6.95
N GLY A 79 -5.58 16.15 -6.52
CA GLY A 79 -5.75 17.61 -6.55
C GLY A 79 -6.69 18.19 -5.50
N LYS A 80 -7.24 17.38 -4.59
CA LYS A 80 -8.14 17.82 -3.51
C LYS A 80 -7.45 17.75 -2.16
N ASP A 81 -7.69 18.75 -1.32
CA ASP A 81 -7.32 18.70 0.09
C ASP A 81 -8.22 17.72 0.84
N ILE A 82 -7.61 16.68 1.42
CA ILE A 82 -8.27 15.63 2.19
C ILE A 82 -7.87 15.65 3.67
N THR A 83 -7.12 16.66 4.11
CA THR A 83 -6.51 16.74 5.47
C THR A 83 -7.53 16.52 6.59
N GLN A 84 -8.73 17.06 6.43
CA GLN A 84 -9.82 16.97 7.42
C GLN A 84 -10.98 16.08 6.97
N MET A 85 -10.82 15.36 5.85
CA MET A 85 -11.86 14.47 5.33
C MET A 85 -12.12 13.31 6.30
N PRO A 86 -13.39 12.95 6.57
CA PRO A 86 -13.72 11.78 7.38
C PRO A 86 -13.20 10.48 6.76
N ALA A 87 -12.66 9.57 7.58
CA ALA A 87 -12.02 8.33 7.11
C ALA A 87 -12.89 7.48 6.16
N HIS A 88 -14.20 7.42 6.39
CA HIS A 88 -15.12 6.64 5.55
C HIS A 88 -15.30 7.19 4.13
N GLU A 89 -14.97 8.47 3.90
CA GLU A 89 -15.04 9.10 2.59
C GLU A 89 -13.80 8.81 1.72
N HIS A 90 -12.64 8.56 2.33
CA HIS A 90 -11.38 8.32 1.61
C HIS A 90 -11.49 7.14 0.61
N VAL A 91 -12.20 6.07 1.01
CA VAL A 91 -12.43 4.91 0.13
C VAL A 91 -13.20 5.31 -1.12
N SER A 92 -14.25 6.13 -0.97
CA SER A 92 -15.09 6.59 -2.10
C SER A 92 -14.34 7.56 -3.03
N HIS A 93 -13.25 8.18 -2.55
CA HIS A 93 -12.38 9.04 -3.35
C HIS A 93 -11.28 8.27 -4.10
N GLY A 94 -11.11 6.97 -3.80
CA GLY A 94 -10.17 6.10 -4.50
C GLY A 94 -8.90 5.75 -3.71
N ILE A 95 -8.91 5.87 -2.38
CA ILE A 95 -7.84 5.40 -1.51
C ILE A 95 -8.24 4.03 -0.95
N GLY A 96 -7.61 2.95 -1.44
CA GLY A 96 -7.78 1.60 -0.91
C GLY A 96 -6.65 1.23 0.06
N GLN A 97 -6.93 0.38 1.04
CA GLN A 97 -5.90 -0.08 1.98
C GLN A 97 -6.05 -1.56 2.30
N ALA A 98 -4.94 -2.31 2.24
CA ALA A 98 -4.77 -3.59 2.91
C ALA A 98 -3.94 -3.34 4.18
N PRO A 99 -4.54 -3.35 5.38
CA PRO A 99 -3.86 -3.01 6.62
C PRO A 99 -3.01 -4.17 7.13
N GLU A 100 -2.05 -3.86 7.99
CA GLU A 100 -1.26 -4.83 8.74
C GLU A 100 -2.16 -5.83 9.50
N GLY A 101 -1.71 -7.09 9.59
CA GLY A 101 -2.44 -8.17 10.26
C GLY A 101 -3.65 -8.65 9.47
N ARG A 102 -3.68 -8.43 8.16
CA ARG A 102 -4.68 -8.93 7.20
C ARG A 102 -6.10 -8.39 7.42
N ARG A 103 -6.59 -8.34 8.66
CA ARG A 103 -7.90 -7.82 9.11
C ARG A 103 -9.07 -8.23 8.21
N ILE A 104 -9.10 -9.51 7.84
CA ILE A 104 -10.21 -10.12 7.12
C ILE A 104 -11.39 -10.38 8.05
N PHE A 105 -12.59 -10.55 7.50
CA PHE A 105 -13.76 -10.99 8.24
C PHE A 105 -13.75 -12.52 8.31
N SER A 106 -13.23 -13.07 9.42
CA SER A 106 -12.93 -14.51 9.57
C SER A 106 -14.17 -15.40 9.45
N ARG A 107 -15.36 -14.89 9.85
CA ARG A 107 -16.65 -15.62 9.79
C ARG A 107 -17.37 -15.47 8.46
N MET A 108 -16.90 -14.62 7.57
CA MET A 108 -17.39 -14.47 6.21
C MET A 108 -16.60 -15.36 5.26
N THR A 109 -17.24 -15.80 4.19
CA THR A 109 -16.59 -16.48 3.09
C THR A 109 -15.62 -15.56 2.35
N VAL A 110 -14.76 -16.13 1.50
CA VAL A 110 -13.91 -15.37 0.58
C VAL A 110 -14.76 -14.40 -0.25
N MET A 111 -15.84 -14.90 -0.86
CA MET A 111 -16.71 -14.08 -1.69
C MET A 111 -17.36 -12.93 -0.91
N GLU A 112 -17.86 -13.18 0.28
CA GLU A 112 -18.45 -12.14 1.14
C GLU A 112 -17.43 -11.09 1.58
N ASN A 113 -16.17 -11.50 1.87
CA ASN A 113 -15.09 -10.56 2.13
C ASN A 113 -14.84 -9.64 0.95
N LEU A 114 -14.80 -10.18 -0.28
CA LEU A 114 -14.64 -9.39 -1.50
C LEU A 114 -15.83 -8.45 -1.73
N GLN A 115 -17.06 -8.92 -1.50
CA GLN A 115 -18.28 -8.11 -1.57
C GLN A 115 -18.21 -6.91 -0.62
N MET A 116 -17.72 -7.11 0.60
CA MET A 116 -17.51 -6.02 1.56
C MET A 116 -16.53 -4.95 1.04
N GLY A 117 -15.50 -5.35 0.28
CA GLY A 117 -14.60 -4.40 -0.40
C GLY A 117 -15.34 -3.49 -1.39
N GLY A 118 -16.28 -4.03 -2.14
CA GLY A 118 -17.13 -3.28 -3.10
C GLY A 118 -18.33 -2.57 -2.49
N TYR A 119 -18.54 -2.65 -1.16
CA TYR A 119 -19.80 -2.19 -0.53
C TYR A 119 -20.08 -0.69 -0.73
N SER A 120 -19.08 0.16 -0.54
CA SER A 120 -19.20 1.63 -0.62
C SER A 120 -19.27 2.17 -2.07
N ARG A 121 -19.04 1.33 -3.09
CA ARG A 121 -19.03 1.76 -4.48
C ARG A 121 -20.42 2.10 -5.00
N LYS A 122 -20.51 3.19 -5.74
CA LYS A 122 -21.73 3.59 -6.47
C LYS A 122 -21.88 2.83 -7.77
N ASP A 123 -20.75 2.54 -8.45
CA ASP A 123 -20.69 1.72 -9.67
C ASP A 123 -20.79 0.23 -9.33
N LYS A 124 -22.00 -0.28 -9.29
CA LYS A 124 -22.26 -1.71 -9.07
C LYS A 124 -22.13 -2.54 -10.34
N ALA A 125 -22.27 -1.94 -11.51
CA ALA A 125 -22.18 -2.62 -12.80
C ALA A 125 -20.76 -3.13 -13.08
N GLY A 126 -19.71 -2.45 -12.57
CA GLY A 126 -18.33 -2.86 -12.71
C GLY A 126 -17.85 -3.96 -11.75
N LEU A 127 -18.68 -4.36 -10.75
CA LEU A 127 -18.26 -5.37 -9.77
C LEU A 127 -17.90 -6.74 -10.37
N PRO A 128 -18.64 -7.29 -11.36
CA PRO A 128 -18.29 -8.56 -11.98
C PRO A 128 -16.88 -8.57 -12.59
N ASP A 129 -16.47 -7.50 -13.26
CA ASP A 129 -15.14 -7.37 -13.85
C ASP A 129 -14.06 -7.29 -12.77
N ASP A 130 -14.34 -6.61 -11.66
CA ASP A 130 -13.39 -6.53 -10.54
C ASP A 130 -13.25 -7.87 -9.82
N TYR A 131 -14.32 -8.67 -9.64
CA TYR A 131 -14.19 -10.05 -9.15
C TYR A 131 -13.33 -10.89 -10.08
N LYS A 132 -13.57 -10.81 -11.40
CA LYS A 132 -12.76 -11.54 -12.39
C LYS A 132 -11.29 -11.15 -12.27
N ARG A 133 -10.99 -9.83 -12.23
CA ARG A 133 -9.63 -9.32 -12.03
C ARG A 133 -8.98 -9.84 -10.74
N VAL A 134 -9.71 -9.84 -9.62
CA VAL A 134 -9.19 -10.34 -8.34
C VAL A 134 -8.90 -11.84 -8.42
N PHE A 135 -9.77 -12.63 -9.06
CA PHE A 135 -9.56 -14.07 -9.20
C PHE A 135 -8.45 -14.42 -10.19
N GLU A 136 -8.23 -13.61 -11.23
CA GLU A 136 -7.06 -13.73 -12.13
C GLU A 136 -5.74 -13.47 -11.38
N LEU A 137 -5.70 -12.48 -10.47
CA LEU A 137 -4.55 -12.20 -9.63
C LEU A 137 -4.35 -13.25 -8.52
N PHE A 138 -5.45 -13.82 -8.02
CA PHE A 138 -5.47 -14.74 -6.89
C PHE A 138 -6.31 -16.00 -7.19
N PRO A 139 -5.87 -16.92 -8.07
CA PRO A 139 -6.67 -18.09 -8.47
C PRO A 139 -7.08 -18.98 -7.28
N ARG A 140 -6.24 -19.04 -6.23
CA ARG A 140 -6.56 -19.78 -5.01
C ARG A 140 -7.78 -19.23 -4.27
N LEU A 141 -8.06 -17.93 -4.37
CA LEU A 141 -9.28 -17.36 -3.79
C LEU A 141 -10.53 -17.78 -4.56
N GLU A 142 -10.43 -17.95 -5.89
CA GLU A 142 -11.54 -18.44 -6.70
C GLU A 142 -11.91 -19.88 -6.34
N GLU A 143 -10.90 -20.77 -6.25
CA GLU A 143 -11.07 -22.17 -5.85
C GLU A 143 -11.78 -22.28 -4.47
N ARG A 144 -11.60 -21.29 -3.60
CA ARG A 144 -12.05 -21.25 -2.21
C ARG A 144 -13.14 -20.21 -1.93
N LYS A 145 -13.83 -19.72 -2.97
CA LYS A 145 -14.80 -18.59 -2.85
C LYS A 145 -15.87 -18.79 -1.80
N GLY A 146 -16.29 -20.04 -1.55
CA GLY A 146 -17.27 -20.41 -0.52
C GLY A 146 -16.66 -20.74 0.86
N GLN A 147 -15.32 -20.75 0.99
CA GLN A 147 -14.64 -21.09 2.25
C GLN A 147 -14.59 -19.87 3.18
N HIS A 148 -14.75 -20.08 4.49
CA HIS A 148 -14.63 -19.01 5.48
C HIS A 148 -13.20 -18.48 5.56
N GLY A 149 -13.04 -17.15 5.57
CA GLY A 149 -11.75 -16.48 5.60
C GLY A 149 -10.85 -16.92 6.75
N GLY A 150 -11.43 -17.18 7.93
CA GLY A 150 -10.66 -17.63 9.09
C GLY A 150 -10.04 -19.02 8.96
N THR A 151 -10.44 -19.83 7.98
CA THR A 151 -9.91 -21.19 7.75
C THR A 151 -8.86 -21.23 6.63
N LEU A 152 -8.58 -20.09 6.01
CA LEU A 152 -7.53 -19.94 4.99
C LEU A 152 -6.15 -19.95 5.64
N SER A 153 -5.13 -20.37 4.87
CA SER A 153 -3.73 -20.18 5.26
C SER A 153 -3.35 -18.70 5.40
N GLY A 154 -2.26 -18.40 6.10
CA GLY A 154 -1.81 -17.03 6.27
C GLY A 154 -1.58 -16.27 4.96
N GLY A 155 -1.03 -16.93 3.94
CA GLY A 155 -0.84 -16.33 2.62
C GLY A 155 -2.14 -16.09 1.90
N GLU A 156 -3.09 -17.03 1.94
CA GLU A 156 -4.42 -16.86 1.33
C GLU A 156 -5.22 -15.74 2.03
N GLN A 157 -5.07 -15.59 3.35
CA GLN A 157 -5.67 -14.47 4.09
C GLN A 157 -5.07 -13.13 3.65
N GLN A 158 -3.76 -13.07 3.38
CA GLN A 158 -3.10 -11.88 2.86
C GLN A 158 -3.59 -11.54 1.46
N MET A 159 -3.67 -12.54 0.58
CA MET A 159 -4.26 -12.38 -0.77
C MET A 159 -5.70 -11.88 -0.70
N LEU A 160 -6.50 -12.40 0.25
CA LEU A 160 -7.88 -11.96 0.47
C LEU A 160 -7.95 -10.50 0.95
N ALA A 161 -7.04 -10.07 1.84
CA ALA A 161 -6.98 -8.69 2.31
C ALA A 161 -6.66 -7.72 1.16
N ILE A 162 -5.68 -8.06 0.31
CA ILE A 162 -5.33 -7.28 -0.89
C ILE A 162 -6.48 -7.30 -1.90
N GLY A 163 -7.06 -8.47 -2.19
CA GLY A 163 -8.19 -8.61 -3.10
C GLY A 163 -9.39 -7.77 -2.65
N ARG A 164 -9.72 -7.78 -1.35
CA ARG A 164 -10.78 -6.94 -0.79
C ARG A 164 -10.48 -5.44 -0.96
N ALA A 165 -9.24 -5.01 -0.79
CA ALA A 165 -8.85 -3.63 -1.04
C ALA A 165 -8.98 -3.25 -2.53
N LEU A 166 -8.63 -4.15 -3.45
CA LEU A 166 -8.79 -3.96 -4.90
C LEU A 166 -10.26 -3.81 -5.33
N MET A 167 -11.20 -4.46 -4.64
CA MET A 167 -12.64 -4.33 -4.91
C MET A 167 -13.16 -2.89 -4.73
N THR A 168 -12.42 -2.01 -4.03
CA THR A 168 -12.74 -0.57 -3.96
C THR A 168 -12.45 0.15 -5.28
N ARG A 169 -11.76 -0.47 -6.25
CA ARG A 169 -11.20 0.10 -7.49
C ARG A 169 -10.35 1.34 -7.17
N PRO A 170 -9.29 1.18 -6.37
CA PRO A 170 -8.53 2.31 -5.86
C PRO A 170 -7.67 2.97 -6.96
N LYS A 171 -7.52 4.29 -6.90
CA LYS A 171 -6.50 5.03 -7.64
C LYS A 171 -5.13 4.88 -6.97
N VAL A 172 -5.11 4.84 -5.63
CA VAL A 172 -3.94 4.52 -4.80
C VAL A 172 -4.29 3.37 -3.87
N LEU A 173 -3.53 2.28 -3.95
CA LEU A 173 -3.58 1.14 -3.05
C LEU A 173 -2.46 1.26 -2.03
N MET A 174 -2.82 1.38 -0.76
CA MET A 174 -1.87 1.37 0.35
C MET A 174 -1.75 -0.03 0.93
N LEU A 175 -0.52 -0.54 1.03
CA LEU A 175 -0.20 -1.86 1.56
C LEU A 175 0.68 -1.72 2.80
N ASP A 176 0.23 -2.27 3.92
CA ASP A 176 0.90 -2.16 5.22
C ASP A 176 1.50 -3.52 5.60
N GLU A 177 2.80 -3.66 5.41
CA GLU A 177 3.61 -4.86 5.66
C GLU A 177 2.99 -6.15 5.07
N PRO A 178 2.70 -6.19 3.75
CA PRO A 178 2.02 -7.31 3.14
C PRO A 178 2.80 -8.62 3.18
N SER A 179 4.12 -8.58 3.38
CA SER A 179 4.98 -9.77 3.46
C SER A 179 5.09 -10.35 4.87
N MET A 180 4.61 -9.65 5.90
CA MET A 180 4.86 -10.03 7.29
C MET A 180 4.26 -11.40 7.66
N GLY A 181 5.12 -12.27 8.24
CA GLY A 181 4.71 -13.60 8.71
C GLY A 181 4.38 -14.58 7.60
N LEU A 182 4.89 -14.37 6.39
CA LEU A 182 4.80 -15.29 5.25
C LEU A 182 6.09 -16.06 5.06
N SER A 183 5.99 -17.24 4.43
CA SER A 183 7.17 -17.99 3.98
C SER A 183 7.85 -17.27 2.82
N PRO A 184 9.17 -17.48 2.58
CA PRO A 184 9.89 -16.81 1.49
C PRO A 184 9.23 -16.93 0.12
N ILE A 185 8.73 -18.11 -0.23
CA ILE A 185 8.02 -18.36 -1.49
C ILE A 185 6.75 -17.49 -1.60
N LEU A 186 5.99 -17.35 -0.52
CA LEU A 186 4.78 -16.51 -0.50
C LEU A 186 5.13 -15.02 -0.54
N VAL A 187 6.24 -14.61 0.07
CA VAL A 187 6.75 -13.24 -0.05
C VAL A 187 7.02 -12.89 -1.51
N GLU A 188 7.78 -13.73 -2.23
CA GLU A 188 8.06 -13.53 -3.66
C GLU A 188 6.76 -13.44 -4.48
N GLN A 189 5.79 -14.32 -4.21
CA GLN A 189 4.48 -14.30 -4.87
C GLN A 189 3.72 -13.01 -4.62
N ILE A 190 3.67 -12.52 -3.38
CA ILE A 190 2.98 -11.28 -3.04
C ILE A 190 3.63 -10.08 -3.75
N PHE A 191 4.97 -10.00 -3.78
CA PHE A 191 5.65 -8.93 -4.49
C PHE A 191 5.44 -8.98 -6.01
N ALA A 192 5.43 -10.18 -6.61
CA ALA A 192 5.08 -10.34 -8.01
C ALA A 192 3.65 -9.86 -8.30
N ILE A 193 2.69 -10.18 -7.44
CA ILE A 193 1.30 -9.73 -7.55
C ILE A 193 1.20 -8.19 -7.37
N ILE A 194 1.95 -7.60 -6.44
CA ILE A 194 2.01 -6.13 -6.27
C ILE A 194 2.46 -5.45 -7.56
N GLN A 195 3.49 -5.99 -8.22
CA GLN A 195 3.94 -5.49 -9.51
C GLN A 195 2.89 -5.69 -10.61
N ASP A 196 2.15 -6.82 -10.62
CA ASP A 196 1.06 -7.07 -11.57
C ASP A 196 -0.10 -6.09 -11.39
N ILE A 197 -0.48 -5.81 -10.15
CA ILE A 197 -1.50 -4.80 -9.81
C ILE A 197 -1.08 -3.42 -10.34
N ASN A 198 0.19 -3.06 -10.17
CA ASN A 198 0.73 -1.79 -10.67
C ASN A 198 0.76 -1.75 -12.20
N ARG A 199 1.22 -2.80 -12.87
CA ARG A 199 1.20 -2.91 -14.34
C ARG A 199 -0.20 -2.76 -14.94
N GLN A 200 -1.24 -3.09 -14.19
CA GLN A 200 -2.64 -2.85 -14.55
C GLN A 200 -3.10 -1.40 -14.28
N GLY A 201 -2.20 -0.49 -13.90
CA GLY A 201 -2.43 0.95 -13.75
C GLY A 201 -2.79 1.41 -12.33
N THR A 202 -2.73 0.54 -11.31
CA THR A 202 -2.98 0.95 -9.92
C THR A 202 -1.71 1.54 -9.31
N THR A 203 -1.76 2.77 -8.79
CA THR A 203 -0.67 3.39 -8.02
C THR A 203 -0.55 2.73 -6.67
N ILE A 204 0.68 2.51 -6.16
CA ILE A 204 0.90 1.78 -4.92
C ILE A 204 1.77 2.59 -3.95
N LEU A 205 1.32 2.72 -2.71
CA LEU A 205 2.13 3.12 -1.57
C LEU A 205 2.36 1.91 -0.68
N LEU A 206 3.59 1.39 -0.68
CA LEU A 206 3.99 0.18 0.01
C LEU A 206 4.76 0.54 1.29
N VAL A 207 4.28 0.06 2.41
CA VAL A 207 5.02 0.10 3.68
C VAL A 207 5.57 -1.28 3.95
N GLU A 208 6.87 -1.40 4.16
CA GLU A 208 7.55 -2.68 4.38
C GLU A 208 8.72 -2.57 5.35
N GLN A 209 9.00 -3.68 6.04
CA GLN A 209 10.20 -3.87 6.81
C GLN A 209 11.27 -4.60 5.98
N ASN A 210 10.87 -5.48 5.06
CA ASN A 210 11.78 -6.14 4.12
C ASN A 210 12.21 -5.14 3.03
N ALA A 211 13.24 -4.35 3.36
CA ALA A 211 13.70 -3.25 2.52
C ALA A 211 14.18 -3.72 1.15
N LEU A 212 14.88 -4.85 1.07
CA LEU A 212 15.39 -5.38 -0.20
C LEU A 212 14.24 -5.67 -1.18
N MET A 213 13.26 -6.45 -0.75
CA MET A 213 12.11 -6.81 -1.59
C MET A 213 11.26 -5.59 -1.94
N ALA A 214 11.10 -4.65 -0.99
CA ALA A 214 10.36 -3.42 -1.22
C ALA A 214 11.04 -2.54 -2.27
N LEU A 215 12.37 -2.35 -2.19
CA LEU A 215 13.13 -1.59 -3.17
C LEU A 215 13.22 -2.29 -4.53
N ASP A 216 13.21 -3.64 -4.57
CA ASP A 216 13.15 -4.40 -5.83
C ASP A 216 11.83 -4.18 -6.57
N ALA A 217 10.74 -4.00 -5.84
CA ALA A 217 9.44 -3.76 -6.43
C ALA A 217 9.16 -2.29 -6.75
N ALA A 218 9.75 -1.36 -6.01
CA ALA A 218 9.44 0.07 -6.06
C ALA A 218 10.20 0.83 -7.17
N ASP A 219 9.64 1.96 -7.57
CA ASP A 219 10.30 2.95 -8.45
C ASP A 219 11.11 3.94 -7.62
N ARG A 220 10.60 4.32 -6.44
CA ARG A 220 11.17 5.30 -5.53
C ARG A 220 10.88 4.92 -4.07
N GLY A 221 11.75 5.38 -3.15
CA GLY A 221 11.56 5.12 -1.73
C GLY A 221 11.78 6.34 -0.86
N TYR A 222 11.18 6.26 0.31
CA TYR A 222 11.41 7.16 1.44
C TYR A 222 11.86 6.34 2.63
N VAL A 223 12.88 6.82 3.34
CA VAL A 223 13.34 6.23 4.61
C VAL A 223 12.81 7.06 5.75
N LEU A 224 12.06 6.42 6.64
CA LEU A 224 11.41 7.04 7.79
C LEU A 224 12.11 6.60 9.08
N GLU A 225 12.53 7.58 9.89
CA GLU A 225 13.11 7.34 11.21
C GLU A 225 12.46 8.27 12.23
N THR A 226 11.95 7.69 13.30
CA THR A 226 11.35 8.43 14.44
C THR A 226 10.38 9.55 13.98
N GLY A 227 9.50 9.22 13.04
CA GLY A 227 8.48 10.14 12.51
C GLY A 227 8.99 11.19 11.53
N ARG A 228 10.22 11.08 11.01
CA ARG A 228 10.82 11.99 10.03
C ARG A 228 11.28 11.25 8.79
N ILE A 229 11.13 11.84 7.62
CA ILE A 229 11.78 11.36 6.41
C ILE A 229 13.22 11.85 6.44
N VAL A 230 14.17 10.90 6.46
CA VAL A 230 15.62 11.18 6.52
C VAL A 230 16.28 11.05 5.15
N LEU A 231 15.73 10.23 4.26
CA LEU A 231 16.27 10.00 2.92
C LEU A 231 15.15 9.72 1.92
N THR A 232 15.32 10.17 0.69
CA THR A 232 14.46 9.81 -0.45
C THR A 232 15.28 9.80 -1.73
N ASP A 233 15.11 8.77 -2.56
CA ASP A 233 15.70 8.69 -3.90
C ASP A 233 14.97 7.61 -4.73
N ALA A 234 15.38 7.43 -5.98
CA ALA A 234 15.03 6.29 -6.80
C ALA A 234 15.43 4.97 -6.09
N ALA A 235 14.60 3.94 -6.22
CA ALA A 235 14.80 2.68 -5.50
C ALA A 235 16.19 2.06 -5.76
N ASP A 236 16.69 2.11 -7.00
CA ASP A 236 18.00 1.56 -7.36
C ASP A 236 19.16 2.33 -6.69
N LYS A 237 19.02 3.64 -6.48
CA LYS A 237 20.01 4.43 -5.73
C LYS A 237 19.95 4.12 -4.24
N LEU A 238 18.75 3.94 -3.67
CA LEU A 238 18.61 3.55 -2.28
C LEU A 238 19.23 2.18 -1.99
N LYS A 239 19.14 1.21 -2.92
CA LYS A 239 19.80 -0.11 -2.80
C LYS A 239 21.32 -0.01 -2.69
N THR A 240 21.92 0.99 -3.33
CA THR A 240 23.37 1.19 -3.35
C THR A 240 23.86 2.20 -2.30
N ASN A 241 22.95 2.82 -1.55
CA ASN A 241 23.29 3.76 -0.50
C ASN A 241 23.85 3.04 0.73
N ASP A 242 25.05 3.42 1.18
CA ASP A 242 25.76 2.76 2.29
C ASP A 242 24.99 2.77 3.62
N GLU A 243 24.24 3.84 3.91
CA GLU A 243 23.46 3.97 5.12
C GLU A 243 22.24 3.03 5.09
N VAL A 244 21.55 2.98 3.95
CA VAL A 244 20.42 2.05 3.73
C VAL A 244 20.88 0.60 3.80
N ARG A 245 22.02 0.28 3.20
CA ARG A 245 22.61 -1.07 3.20
C ARG A 245 22.91 -1.54 4.62
N LYS A 246 23.63 -0.73 5.39
CA LYS A 246 24.00 -1.05 6.78
C LYS A 246 22.79 -1.17 7.70
N THR A 247 21.81 -0.28 7.53
CA THR A 247 20.68 -0.19 8.49
C THR A 247 19.54 -1.15 8.15
N TYR A 248 19.27 -1.36 6.85
CA TYR A 248 18.05 -2.04 6.40
C TYR A 248 18.29 -3.26 5.52
N LEU A 249 19.47 -3.43 4.89
CA LEU A 249 19.75 -4.58 4.01
C LEU A 249 20.63 -5.65 4.67
N GLY A 250 21.19 -5.38 5.86
CA GLY A 250 21.94 -6.36 6.64
C GLY A 250 23.37 -6.59 6.15
N GLU A 251 23.97 -5.62 5.49
CA GLU A 251 25.36 -5.64 4.97
C GLU A 251 26.30 -4.77 5.79
#